data_ff37bfa7cefd3a378b72350751783ccc
#
_entry.id   ff37bfa7cefd3a378b72350751783ccc
#
_cell.length_a   1.000
_cell.length_b   1.000
_cell.length_c   1.000
_cell.angle_alpha   90.00
_cell.angle_beta   90.00
_cell.angle_gamma   90.00
#
_symmetry.space_group_name_H-M   'P 1'
#
loop_
_entity.id
_entity.type
_entity.pdbx_description
1 polymer ?
#
loop_
_entity_poly.entity_id
_entity_poly.type
_entity_poly.pdbx_seq_one_letter_code
_entity_poly.pdbx_strand_id
1 'polypeptide(L)'
;MEFHEKLKELRKNRGLTQEELSEALFVSRTAISKWESGRGYPGIDSLKEIAKYFSVTIDELLSGEKLITIAENENRHNIQRLCSLFIGITDLLSLMLIVLPLYPNPVNGFVYAVNLINYKDTTPMIRLIHWILFLFLSVIGAVKIILTECKIEKGQKYATACSMVTGIFTVFFLAMTREAYAITAAFLLLIIKGILLIKMTKTISDHNV
;
A
#
# COMPACT_ATOMS: atom_id res chain seq x y z
N MET A 1 24.21 -3.75 28.11
CA MET A 1 24.81 -4.36 26.93
C MET A 1 23.88 -4.19 25.76
N GLU A 2 24.36 -3.69 24.64
CA GLU A 2 23.55 -3.44 23.47
C GLU A 2 23.22 -4.76 22.74
N PHE A 3 22.10 -4.79 21.98
CA PHE A 3 21.66 -5.99 21.26
C PHE A 3 22.77 -6.63 20.40
N HIS A 4 23.52 -5.80 19.67
CA HIS A 4 24.56 -6.29 18.77
C HIS A 4 25.71 -6.98 19.50
N GLU A 5 26.06 -6.50 20.70
CA GLU A 5 27.06 -7.13 21.56
C GLU A 5 26.53 -8.45 22.12
N LYS A 6 25.27 -8.45 22.57
CA LYS A 6 24.61 -9.63 23.13
C LYS A 6 24.47 -10.75 22.10
N LEU A 7 24.02 -10.43 20.89
CA LEU A 7 23.90 -11.42 19.80
C LEU A 7 25.27 -12.04 19.47
N LYS A 8 26.30 -11.20 19.35
CA LYS A 8 27.67 -11.66 19.09
C LYS A 8 28.23 -12.53 20.21
N GLU A 9 27.93 -12.20 21.46
CA GLU A 9 28.33 -12.99 22.63
C GLU A 9 27.62 -14.35 22.63
N LEU A 10 26.29 -14.38 22.46
CA LEU A 10 25.51 -15.61 22.40
C LEU A 10 26.00 -16.56 21.28
N ARG A 11 26.27 -16.01 20.09
CA ARG A 11 26.83 -16.79 19.00
C ARG A 11 28.20 -17.38 19.33
N LYS A 12 29.10 -16.55 19.85
CA LYS A 12 30.46 -16.99 20.21
C LYS A 12 30.44 -18.07 21.32
N ASN A 13 29.58 -17.92 22.31
CA ASN A 13 29.42 -18.87 23.41
C ASN A 13 28.95 -20.25 22.91
N ARG A 14 28.23 -20.30 21.76
CA ARG A 14 27.89 -21.55 21.07
C ARG A 14 28.94 -22.03 20.05
N GLY A 15 30.05 -21.32 19.89
CA GLY A 15 31.08 -21.65 18.94
C GLY A 15 30.75 -21.50 17.46
N LEU A 16 29.65 -20.76 17.18
CA LEU A 16 29.12 -20.62 15.82
C LEU A 16 29.82 -19.51 15.03
N THR A 17 30.00 -19.72 13.74
CA THR A 17 30.31 -18.67 12.76
C THR A 17 29.05 -17.85 12.42
N GLN A 18 29.22 -16.69 11.78
CA GLN A 18 28.08 -15.90 11.27
C GLN A 18 27.30 -16.65 10.18
N GLU A 19 27.96 -17.52 9.41
CA GLU A 19 27.35 -18.36 8.39
C GLU A 19 26.43 -19.39 9.04
N GLU A 20 26.95 -20.19 9.96
CA GLU A 20 26.19 -21.21 10.69
C GLU A 20 25.00 -20.64 11.45
N LEU A 21 25.14 -19.43 12.06
CA LEU A 21 24.02 -18.76 12.70
C LEU A 21 22.96 -18.31 11.67
N SER A 22 23.40 -17.85 10.51
CA SER A 22 22.48 -17.41 9.45
C SER A 22 21.66 -18.57 8.90
N GLU A 23 22.27 -19.74 8.70
CA GLU A 23 21.60 -20.97 8.30
C GLU A 23 20.60 -21.43 9.36
N ALA A 24 21.01 -21.43 10.64
CA ALA A 24 20.15 -21.84 11.75
C ALA A 24 18.90 -20.95 11.94
N LEU A 25 19.01 -19.66 11.60
CA LEU A 25 17.92 -18.69 11.70
C LEU A 25 17.18 -18.44 10.38
N PHE A 26 17.55 -19.16 9.31
CA PHE A 26 16.98 -18.99 7.94
C PHE A 26 17.05 -17.55 7.44
N VAL A 27 18.16 -16.85 7.70
CA VAL A 27 18.41 -15.47 7.26
C VAL A 27 19.72 -15.40 6.46
N SER A 28 19.98 -14.26 5.79
CA SER A 28 21.24 -14.10 5.09
C SER A 28 22.40 -13.81 6.06
N ARG A 29 23.62 -14.26 5.74
CA ARG A 29 24.84 -13.93 6.48
C ARG A 29 25.03 -12.41 6.61
N THR A 30 24.65 -11.66 5.57
CA THR A 30 24.71 -10.19 5.58
C THR A 30 23.77 -9.57 6.62
N ALA A 31 22.62 -10.20 6.92
CA ALA A 31 21.73 -9.76 7.99
C ALA A 31 22.40 -9.94 9.36
N ILE A 32 22.96 -11.12 9.64
CA ILE A 32 23.71 -11.36 10.88
C ILE A 32 24.85 -10.37 11.05
N SER A 33 25.64 -10.15 10.00
CA SER A 33 26.73 -9.16 10.02
C SER A 33 26.28 -7.73 10.32
N LYS A 34 25.15 -7.30 9.75
CA LYS A 34 24.55 -5.99 10.05
C LYS A 34 24.07 -5.91 11.49
N TRP A 35 23.42 -6.95 12.00
CA TRP A 35 22.92 -6.97 13.37
C TRP A 35 24.07 -6.96 14.40
N GLU A 36 25.12 -7.76 14.21
CA GLU A 36 26.29 -7.79 15.09
C GLU A 36 27.18 -6.56 15.01
N SER A 37 27.09 -5.78 13.93
CA SER A 37 27.82 -4.52 13.78
C SER A 37 27.04 -3.29 14.22
N GLY A 38 25.79 -3.46 14.71
CA GLY A 38 24.93 -2.35 15.12
C GLY A 38 24.37 -1.50 13.97
N ARG A 39 24.60 -1.90 12.71
CA ARG A 39 24.13 -1.17 11.51
C ARG A 39 22.67 -1.47 11.17
N GLY A 40 22.00 -2.30 11.94
CA GLY A 40 20.59 -2.64 11.78
C GLY A 40 20.10 -3.53 12.89
N TYR A 41 18.78 -3.67 12.98
CA TYR A 41 18.10 -4.55 13.92
C TYR A 41 17.28 -5.59 13.18
N PRO A 42 17.11 -6.82 13.76
CA PRO A 42 16.16 -7.79 13.26
C PRO A 42 14.72 -7.30 13.46
N GLY A 43 13.82 -7.72 12.58
CA GLY A 43 12.38 -7.57 12.78
C GLY A 43 11.88 -8.49 13.90
N ILE A 44 10.61 -8.28 14.33
CA ILE A 44 10.02 -9.01 15.48
C ILE A 44 10.08 -10.53 15.28
N ASP A 45 9.83 -11.03 14.07
CA ASP A 45 9.86 -12.47 13.81
C ASP A 45 11.27 -13.04 13.94
N SER A 46 12.28 -12.32 13.41
CA SER A 46 13.68 -12.72 13.58
C SER A 46 14.14 -12.66 15.04
N LEU A 47 13.64 -11.67 15.81
CA LEU A 47 13.91 -11.59 17.26
C LEU A 47 13.32 -12.78 18.01
N LYS A 48 12.11 -13.22 17.68
CA LYS A 48 11.50 -14.42 18.25
C LYS A 48 12.32 -15.67 17.95
N GLU A 49 12.80 -15.82 16.69
CA GLU A 49 13.63 -16.97 16.31
C GLU A 49 15.00 -16.93 17.01
N ILE A 50 15.63 -15.75 17.14
CA ILE A 50 16.87 -15.57 17.89
C ILE A 50 16.66 -15.96 19.36
N ALA A 51 15.62 -15.42 20.00
CA ALA A 51 15.28 -15.71 21.39
C ALA A 51 15.06 -17.22 21.63
N LYS A 52 14.26 -17.84 20.75
CA LYS A 52 14.01 -19.29 20.78
C LYS A 52 15.28 -20.11 20.56
N TYR A 53 16.09 -19.76 19.57
CA TYR A 53 17.32 -20.47 19.24
C TYR A 53 18.31 -20.44 20.39
N PHE A 54 18.49 -19.27 21.03
CA PHE A 54 19.41 -19.12 22.16
C PHE A 54 18.80 -19.45 23.52
N SER A 55 17.48 -19.74 23.59
CA SER A 55 16.75 -20.00 24.82
C SER A 55 16.81 -18.83 25.82
N VAL A 56 16.71 -17.61 25.32
CA VAL A 56 16.65 -16.37 26.09
C VAL A 56 15.34 -15.66 25.82
N THR A 57 14.94 -14.73 26.68
CA THR A 57 13.76 -13.88 26.43
C THR A 57 14.10 -12.73 25.47
N ILE A 58 13.09 -12.18 24.81
CA ILE A 58 13.28 -11.01 23.94
C ILE A 58 13.73 -9.79 24.78
N ASP A 59 13.22 -9.67 26.02
CA ASP A 59 13.61 -8.61 26.94
C ASP A 59 15.09 -8.71 27.38
N GLU A 60 15.62 -9.92 27.46
CA GLU A 60 17.06 -10.15 27.67
C GLU A 60 17.91 -9.80 26.45
N LEU A 61 17.34 -9.87 25.24
CA LEU A 61 18.01 -9.48 23.99
C LEU A 61 17.99 -7.97 23.77
N LEU A 62 16.91 -7.30 24.16
CA LEU A 62 16.65 -5.88 23.87
C LEU A 62 16.33 -5.11 25.16
N SER A 63 16.69 -3.84 25.19
CA SER A 63 16.07 -2.91 26.14
C SER A 63 14.61 -2.67 25.73
N GLY A 64 13.68 -2.55 26.70
CA GLY A 64 12.24 -2.41 26.42
C GLY A 64 11.89 -1.25 25.47
N GLU A 65 12.62 -0.12 25.54
CA GLU A 65 12.45 1.01 24.61
C GLU A 65 12.72 0.64 23.14
N LYS A 66 13.73 -0.20 22.87
CA LYS A 66 14.03 -0.65 21.52
C LYS A 66 13.00 -1.60 20.95
N LEU A 67 12.39 -2.41 21.80
CA LEU A 67 11.31 -3.32 21.42
C LEU A 67 10.07 -2.55 20.97
N ILE A 68 9.72 -1.49 21.69
CA ILE A 68 8.62 -0.58 21.33
C ILE A 68 8.91 0.07 19.98
N THR A 69 10.10 0.62 19.78
CA THR A 69 10.48 1.30 18.52
C THR A 69 10.41 0.35 17.31
N ILE A 70 10.84 -0.91 17.46
CA ILE A 70 10.77 -1.91 16.39
C ILE A 70 9.30 -2.24 16.08
N ALA A 71 8.47 -2.48 17.10
CA ALA A 71 7.05 -2.78 16.92
C ALA A 71 6.31 -1.61 16.26
N GLU A 72 6.60 -0.38 16.64
CA GLU A 72 6.04 0.82 16.01
C GLU A 72 6.44 0.95 14.55
N ASN A 73 7.70 0.70 14.21
CA ASN A 73 8.17 0.77 12.83
C ASN A 73 7.50 -0.30 11.95
N GLU A 74 7.39 -1.54 12.43
CA GLU A 74 6.69 -2.60 11.69
C GLU A 74 5.21 -2.29 11.50
N ASN A 75 4.53 -1.82 12.54
CA ASN A 75 3.13 -1.40 12.46
C ASN A 75 2.95 -0.29 11.41
N ARG A 76 3.86 0.67 11.38
CA ARG A 76 3.88 1.78 10.41
C ARG A 76 4.02 1.28 8.98
N HIS A 77 4.98 0.40 8.71
CA HIS A 77 5.16 -0.21 7.38
C HIS A 77 3.91 -0.98 6.95
N ASN A 78 3.28 -1.72 7.87
CA ASN A 78 2.04 -2.44 7.60
C ASN A 78 0.90 -1.49 7.25
N ILE A 79 0.71 -0.39 7.98
CA ILE A 79 -0.31 0.63 7.69
C ILE A 79 -0.07 1.25 6.31
N GLN A 80 1.17 1.62 5.98
CA GLN A 80 1.52 2.19 4.69
C GLN A 80 1.22 1.21 3.55
N ARG A 81 1.59 -0.06 3.71
CA ARG A 81 1.30 -1.13 2.74
C ARG A 81 -0.20 -1.29 2.54
N LEU A 82 -0.96 -1.41 3.62
CA LEU A 82 -2.42 -1.55 3.56
C LEU A 82 -3.09 -0.34 2.89
N CYS A 83 -2.72 0.88 3.26
CA CYS A 83 -3.25 2.09 2.60
C CYS A 83 -2.92 2.10 1.10
N SER A 84 -1.71 1.72 0.72
CA SER A 84 -1.29 1.63 -0.68
C SER A 84 -2.11 0.60 -1.46
N LEU A 85 -2.34 -0.60 -0.90
CA LEU A 85 -3.19 -1.63 -1.48
C LEU A 85 -4.63 -1.16 -1.65
N PHE A 86 -5.21 -0.53 -0.61
CA PHE A 86 -6.58 -0.03 -0.68
C PHE A 86 -6.76 1.09 -1.71
N ILE A 87 -5.77 1.97 -1.90
CA ILE A 87 -5.81 2.96 -3.00
C ILE A 87 -5.83 2.23 -4.35
N GLY A 88 -5.00 1.19 -4.54
CA GLY A 88 -5.00 0.40 -5.78
C GLY A 88 -6.33 -0.32 -6.02
N ILE A 89 -6.93 -0.91 -4.97
CA ILE A 89 -8.27 -1.53 -5.04
C ILE A 89 -9.33 -0.49 -5.41
N THR A 90 -9.27 0.71 -4.82
CA THR A 90 -10.20 1.79 -5.14
C THR A 90 -10.11 2.22 -6.61
N ASP A 91 -8.91 2.19 -7.20
CA ASP A 91 -8.72 2.42 -8.63
C ASP A 91 -9.34 1.30 -9.48
N LEU A 92 -9.22 0.03 -9.08
CA LEU A 92 -9.89 -1.08 -9.75
C LEU A 92 -11.42 -0.97 -9.68
N LEU A 93 -11.98 -0.42 -8.60
CA LEU A 93 -13.41 -0.17 -8.48
C LEU A 93 -13.94 0.84 -9.51
N SER A 94 -13.06 1.59 -10.21
CA SER A 94 -13.49 2.41 -11.36
C SER A 94 -14.14 1.59 -12.47
N LEU A 95 -13.86 0.28 -12.58
CA LEU A 95 -14.55 -0.62 -13.51
C LEU A 95 -16.05 -0.73 -13.20
N MET A 96 -16.46 -0.54 -11.95
CA MET A 96 -17.89 -0.50 -11.61
C MET A 96 -18.62 0.67 -12.28
N LEU A 97 -17.92 1.78 -12.59
CA LEU A 97 -18.51 2.89 -13.34
C LEU A 97 -18.88 2.52 -14.78
N ILE A 98 -18.31 1.44 -15.32
CA ILE A 98 -18.66 0.92 -16.64
C ILE A 98 -19.90 0.01 -16.56
N VAL A 99 -20.01 -0.80 -15.51
CA VAL A 99 -21.00 -1.87 -15.39
C VAL A 99 -22.29 -1.39 -14.75
N LEU A 100 -22.20 -0.51 -13.76
CA LEU A 100 -23.37 0.00 -13.03
C LEU A 100 -24.22 0.93 -13.90
N PRO A 101 -25.55 0.92 -13.73
CA PRO A 101 -26.49 1.78 -14.45
C PRO A 101 -26.44 3.22 -13.89
N LEU A 102 -25.39 3.99 -14.26
CA LEU A 102 -25.11 5.32 -13.75
C LEU A 102 -25.35 6.43 -14.79
N TYR A 103 -25.74 6.08 -16.03
CA TYR A 103 -25.85 7.02 -17.14
C TYR A 103 -27.31 7.20 -17.53
N PRO A 104 -27.77 8.46 -17.72
CA PRO A 104 -29.17 8.73 -18.08
C PRO A 104 -29.39 8.36 -19.55
N ASN A 105 -30.51 7.68 -19.84
CA ASN A 105 -30.95 7.37 -21.18
C ASN A 105 -32.44 7.75 -21.32
N PRO A 106 -32.75 8.89 -21.92
CA PRO A 106 -34.13 9.34 -22.11
C PRO A 106 -34.84 8.50 -23.18
N VAL A 107 -35.95 7.86 -22.83
CA VAL A 107 -36.78 7.09 -23.75
C VAL A 107 -38.26 7.45 -23.49
N ASN A 108 -38.97 7.92 -24.49
CA ASN A 108 -40.40 8.27 -24.45
C ASN A 108 -40.78 9.21 -23.30
N GLY A 109 -39.93 10.19 -22.98
CA GLY A 109 -40.19 11.16 -21.88
C GLY A 109 -39.80 10.69 -20.48
N PHE A 110 -39.36 9.46 -20.33
CA PHE A 110 -38.80 8.89 -19.10
C PHE A 110 -37.30 8.77 -19.17
N VAL A 111 -36.61 8.98 -18.04
CA VAL A 111 -35.14 8.82 -17.96
C VAL A 111 -34.84 7.50 -17.26
N TYR A 112 -34.26 6.58 -18.00
CA TYR A 112 -33.78 5.28 -17.46
C TYR A 112 -32.28 5.36 -17.17
N ALA A 113 -31.83 4.71 -16.10
CA ALA A 113 -30.43 4.55 -15.82
C ALA A 113 -29.88 3.33 -16.61
N VAL A 114 -28.80 3.54 -17.37
CA VAL A 114 -28.13 2.49 -18.14
C VAL A 114 -26.65 2.44 -17.80
N ASN A 115 -25.99 1.31 -18.11
CA ASN A 115 -24.54 1.20 -17.98
C ASN A 115 -23.84 1.92 -19.17
N LEU A 116 -22.53 2.14 -19.03
CA LEU A 116 -21.74 2.84 -20.06
C LEU A 116 -21.78 2.14 -21.43
N ILE A 117 -21.91 0.80 -21.43
CA ILE A 117 -21.98 0.00 -22.66
C ILE A 117 -23.22 0.37 -23.48
N ASN A 118 -24.35 0.53 -22.82
CA ASN A 118 -25.65 0.83 -23.43
C ASN A 118 -25.97 2.34 -23.51
N TYR A 119 -25.05 3.19 -23.01
CA TYR A 119 -25.22 4.62 -23.01
C TYR A 119 -25.07 5.20 -24.42
N LYS A 120 -26.20 5.57 -25.06
CA LYS A 120 -26.28 6.07 -26.44
C LYS A 120 -26.57 7.56 -26.53
N ASP A 121 -27.05 8.19 -25.44
CA ASP A 121 -27.44 9.60 -25.39
C ASP A 121 -26.24 10.54 -25.24
N THR A 122 -25.09 10.17 -25.80
CA THR A 122 -23.87 10.98 -25.81
C THR A 122 -23.10 10.80 -27.12
N THR A 123 -22.20 11.74 -27.39
CA THR A 123 -21.35 11.62 -28.59
C THR A 123 -20.39 10.44 -28.46
N PRO A 124 -20.07 9.75 -29.56
CA PRO A 124 -19.10 8.65 -29.54
C PRO A 124 -17.76 9.04 -28.93
N MET A 125 -17.31 10.27 -29.13
CA MET A 125 -16.06 10.81 -28.55
C MET A 125 -16.11 10.86 -27.02
N ILE A 126 -17.18 11.41 -26.44
CA ILE A 126 -17.34 11.52 -24.98
C ILE A 126 -17.37 10.12 -24.37
N ARG A 127 -18.12 9.20 -24.96
CA ARG A 127 -18.15 7.80 -24.52
C ARG A 127 -16.78 7.11 -24.57
N LEU A 128 -16.00 7.36 -25.63
CA LEU A 128 -14.63 6.85 -25.75
C LEU A 128 -13.72 7.38 -24.63
N ILE A 129 -13.83 8.68 -24.31
CA ILE A 129 -13.04 9.28 -23.23
C ILE A 129 -13.39 8.63 -21.88
N HIS A 130 -14.67 8.36 -21.58
CA HIS A 130 -15.05 7.64 -20.36
C HIS A 130 -14.37 6.25 -20.29
N TRP A 131 -14.40 5.48 -21.38
CA TRP A 131 -13.72 4.19 -21.46
C TRP A 131 -12.23 4.31 -21.18
N ILE A 132 -11.55 5.26 -21.83
CA ILE A 132 -10.11 5.49 -21.65
C ILE A 132 -9.80 5.83 -20.19
N LEU A 133 -10.55 6.74 -19.57
CA LEU A 133 -10.32 7.18 -18.20
C LEU A 133 -10.49 6.05 -17.19
N PHE A 134 -11.58 5.26 -17.28
CA PHE A 134 -11.84 4.19 -16.35
C PHE A 134 -10.87 3.01 -16.49
N LEU A 135 -10.55 2.63 -17.72
CA LEU A 135 -9.54 1.60 -17.98
C LEU A 135 -8.15 2.05 -17.55
N PHE A 136 -7.80 3.31 -17.77
CA PHE A 136 -6.52 3.86 -17.34
C PHE A 136 -6.37 3.88 -15.82
N LEU A 137 -7.42 4.31 -15.08
CA LEU A 137 -7.47 4.20 -13.62
C LEU A 137 -7.30 2.76 -13.16
N SER A 138 -8.00 1.82 -13.78
CA SER A 138 -7.90 0.40 -13.44
C SER A 138 -6.48 -0.15 -13.65
N VAL A 139 -5.82 0.23 -14.75
CA VAL A 139 -4.42 -0.15 -15.02
C VAL A 139 -3.48 0.42 -13.96
N ILE A 140 -3.65 1.71 -13.59
CA ILE A 140 -2.86 2.33 -12.50
C ILE A 140 -3.07 1.55 -11.20
N GLY A 141 -4.31 1.18 -10.88
CA GLY A 141 -4.64 0.40 -9.68
C GLY A 141 -3.93 -0.96 -9.66
N ALA A 142 -3.98 -1.69 -10.77
CA ALA A 142 -3.29 -2.98 -10.90
C ALA A 142 -1.77 -2.84 -10.76
N VAL A 143 -1.17 -1.86 -11.46
CA VAL A 143 0.27 -1.56 -11.34
C VAL A 143 0.65 -1.21 -9.90
N LYS A 144 -0.18 -0.39 -9.22
CA LYS A 144 0.07 -0.01 -7.83
C LYS A 144 0.05 -1.20 -6.88
N ILE A 145 -0.90 -2.13 -7.04
CA ILE A 145 -0.95 -3.36 -6.24
C ILE A 145 0.32 -4.18 -6.45
N ILE A 146 0.73 -4.39 -7.71
CA ILE A 146 1.96 -5.12 -8.05
C ILE A 146 3.19 -4.46 -7.43
N LEU A 147 3.35 -3.14 -7.56
CA LEU A 147 4.47 -2.39 -6.98
C LEU A 147 4.50 -2.50 -5.45
N THR A 148 3.32 -2.57 -4.80
CA THR A 148 3.21 -2.72 -3.35
C THR A 148 3.65 -4.11 -2.91
N GLU A 149 3.23 -5.17 -3.61
CA GLU A 149 3.65 -6.54 -3.31
C GLU A 149 5.14 -6.77 -3.61
N CYS A 150 5.67 -6.16 -4.68
CA CYS A 150 7.10 -6.21 -5.01
C CYS A 150 7.98 -5.29 -4.14
N LYS A 151 7.40 -4.52 -3.20
CA LYS A 151 8.11 -3.58 -2.30
C LYS A 151 8.95 -2.51 -3.01
N ILE A 152 8.50 -2.04 -4.18
CA ILE A 152 9.20 -1.02 -4.99
C ILE A 152 8.71 0.37 -4.57
N GLU A 153 9.34 0.99 -3.58
CA GLU A 153 8.90 2.25 -2.96
C GLU A 153 8.84 3.45 -3.92
N LYS A 154 9.85 3.63 -4.76
CA LYS A 154 9.89 4.77 -5.70
C LYS A 154 8.71 4.75 -6.67
N GLY A 155 8.38 3.57 -7.23
CA GLY A 155 7.27 3.40 -8.14
C GLY A 155 5.91 3.67 -7.48
N GLN A 156 5.73 3.31 -6.22
CA GLN A 156 4.50 3.52 -5.47
C GLN A 156 4.11 5.01 -5.34
N LYS A 157 5.09 5.89 -5.09
CA LYS A 157 4.84 7.35 -4.98
C LYS A 157 4.31 7.92 -6.30
N TYR A 158 4.95 7.58 -7.42
CA TYR A 158 4.50 8.03 -8.74
C TYR A 158 3.13 7.45 -9.12
N ALA A 159 2.89 6.16 -8.87
CA ALA A 159 1.60 5.54 -9.13
C ALA A 159 0.49 6.18 -8.30
N THR A 160 0.75 6.55 -7.02
CA THR A 160 -0.22 7.24 -6.17
C THR A 160 -0.53 8.64 -6.70
N ALA A 161 0.48 9.42 -7.08
CA ALA A 161 0.28 10.75 -7.64
C ALA A 161 -0.51 10.68 -8.95
N CYS A 162 -0.16 9.76 -9.86
CA CYS A 162 -0.86 9.54 -11.11
C CYS A 162 -2.33 9.14 -10.89
N SER A 163 -2.61 8.22 -9.96
CA SER A 163 -3.95 7.81 -9.56
C SER A 163 -4.80 8.99 -9.06
N MET A 164 -4.22 9.86 -8.20
CA MET A 164 -4.94 11.02 -7.67
C MET A 164 -5.25 12.03 -8.77
N VAL A 165 -4.28 12.39 -9.59
CA VAL A 165 -4.47 13.35 -10.71
C VAL A 165 -5.51 12.82 -11.70
N THR A 166 -5.43 11.56 -12.10
CA THR A 166 -6.39 10.93 -13.02
C THR A 166 -7.78 10.85 -12.39
N GLY A 167 -7.88 10.54 -11.09
CA GLY A 167 -9.15 10.52 -10.35
C GLY A 167 -9.84 11.89 -10.32
N ILE A 168 -9.09 12.95 -10.02
CA ILE A 168 -9.59 14.33 -10.05
C ILE A 168 -10.06 14.69 -11.45
N PHE A 169 -9.26 14.40 -12.47
CA PHE A 169 -9.62 14.66 -13.87
C PHE A 169 -10.89 13.91 -14.28
N THR A 170 -11.05 12.65 -13.85
CA THR A 170 -12.23 11.83 -14.11
C THR A 170 -13.49 12.47 -13.52
N VAL A 171 -13.46 12.90 -12.26
CA VAL A 171 -14.60 13.58 -11.61
C VAL A 171 -14.93 14.87 -12.34
N PHE A 172 -13.93 15.67 -12.69
CA PHE A 172 -14.11 16.91 -13.43
C PHE A 172 -14.74 16.68 -14.81
N PHE A 173 -14.25 15.69 -15.55
CA PHE A 173 -14.78 15.33 -16.87
C PHE A 173 -16.23 14.85 -16.80
N LEU A 174 -16.59 13.99 -15.82
CA LEU A 174 -17.96 13.55 -15.57
C LEU A 174 -18.87 14.74 -15.19
N ALA A 175 -18.36 15.72 -14.46
CA ALA A 175 -19.10 16.95 -14.14
C ALA A 175 -19.40 17.78 -15.39
N MET A 176 -18.45 17.89 -16.31
CA MET A 176 -18.65 18.60 -17.58
C MET A 176 -19.66 17.90 -18.49
N THR A 177 -19.70 16.58 -18.46
CA THR A 177 -20.67 15.78 -19.24
C THR A 177 -22.03 15.62 -18.56
N ARG A 178 -22.21 16.18 -17.34
CA ARG A 178 -23.45 16.20 -16.55
C ARG A 178 -23.98 14.81 -16.15
N GLU A 179 -23.07 13.85 -15.95
CA GLU A 179 -23.40 12.46 -15.55
C GLU A 179 -23.59 12.33 -14.03
N ALA A 180 -24.72 12.84 -13.49
CA ALA A 180 -24.94 13.05 -12.06
C ALA A 180 -24.64 11.84 -11.18
N TYR A 181 -25.09 10.64 -11.53
CA TYR A 181 -24.86 9.45 -10.72
C TYR A 181 -23.43 8.95 -10.83
N ALA A 182 -22.83 9.03 -12.03
CA ALA A 182 -21.44 8.66 -12.23
C ALA A 182 -20.47 9.60 -11.50
N ILE A 183 -20.79 10.93 -11.47
CA ILE A 183 -20.02 11.92 -10.68
C ILE A 183 -20.02 11.55 -9.20
N THR A 184 -21.20 11.29 -8.62
CA THR A 184 -21.33 10.99 -7.18
C THR A 184 -20.53 9.74 -6.81
N ALA A 185 -20.58 8.68 -7.63
CA ALA A 185 -19.83 7.47 -7.42
C ALA A 185 -18.29 7.69 -7.56
N ALA A 186 -17.85 8.39 -8.60
CA ALA A 186 -16.45 8.71 -8.81
C ALA A 186 -15.89 9.63 -7.71
N PHE A 187 -16.69 10.61 -7.25
CA PHE A 187 -16.32 11.51 -6.17
C PHE A 187 -16.16 10.77 -4.83
N LEU A 188 -17.05 9.82 -4.54
CA LEU A 188 -16.95 8.97 -3.35
C LEU A 188 -15.64 8.15 -3.38
N LEU A 189 -15.29 7.55 -4.52
CA LEU A 189 -14.02 6.83 -4.68
C LEU A 189 -12.82 7.78 -4.47
N LEU A 190 -12.89 9.02 -4.96
CA LEU A 190 -11.84 10.01 -4.77
C LEU A 190 -11.69 10.42 -3.30
N ILE A 191 -12.80 10.60 -2.56
CA ILE A 191 -12.77 10.88 -1.11
C ILE A 191 -12.09 9.75 -0.35
N ILE A 192 -12.44 8.49 -0.64
CA ILE A 192 -11.82 7.32 0.00
C ILE A 192 -10.29 7.34 -0.23
N LYS A 193 -9.84 7.60 -1.45
CA LYS A 193 -8.41 7.74 -1.76
C LYS A 193 -7.76 8.87 -0.97
N GLY A 194 -8.43 10.03 -0.88
CA GLY A 194 -7.94 11.18 -0.11
C GLY A 194 -7.73 10.84 1.37
N ILE A 195 -8.70 10.18 2.00
CA ILE A 195 -8.62 9.73 3.39
C ILE A 195 -7.44 8.74 3.58
N LEU A 196 -7.30 7.77 2.67
CA LEU A 196 -6.21 6.80 2.72
C LEU A 196 -4.83 7.47 2.55
N LEU A 197 -4.75 8.47 1.66
CA LEU A 197 -3.52 9.25 1.45
C LEU A 197 -3.15 10.07 2.70
N ILE A 198 -4.10 10.75 3.31
CA ILE A 198 -3.89 11.52 4.56
C ILE A 198 -3.41 10.58 5.67
N LYS A 199 -4.04 9.41 5.84
CA LYS A 199 -3.62 8.42 6.83
C LYS A 199 -2.19 7.94 6.56
N MET A 200 -1.84 7.69 5.31
CA MET A 200 -0.50 7.26 4.91
C MET A 200 0.55 8.35 5.19
N THR A 201 0.26 9.62 4.88
CA THR A 201 1.18 10.75 5.12
C THR A 201 1.35 11.06 6.60
N LYS A 202 0.27 11.00 7.39
CA LYS A 202 0.34 11.19 8.86
C LYS A 202 1.25 10.15 9.50
N THR A 203 1.14 8.88 9.10
CA THR A 203 1.99 7.79 9.58
C THR A 203 3.48 8.04 9.25
N ILE A 204 3.81 8.81 8.21
CA ILE A 204 5.19 9.21 7.87
C ILE A 204 5.65 10.40 8.72
N SER A 205 4.77 11.39 8.97
CA SER A 205 5.09 12.62 9.69
C SER A 205 5.44 12.38 11.16
N ASP A 206 4.72 11.47 11.82
CA ASP A 206 4.91 11.14 13.24
C ASP A 206 6.31 10.53 13.55
N HIS A 207 7.18 10.37 12.55
CA HIS A 207 8.57 9.90 12.71
C HIS A 207 9.59 11.04 12.70
N ASN A 208 9.24 12.21 12.17
CA ASN A 208 10.19 13.33 11.98
C ASN A 208 10.14 14.34 13.12
N VAL A 209 9.39 14.05 14.19
CA VAL A 209 9.32 14.79 15.44
C VAL A 209 9.95 13.96 16.55
#